data_473095fe1548a8ae770e36e2378d7247
#
_entry.id   473095fe1548a8ae770e36e2378d7247
#
_cell.length_a   1.000
_cell.length_b   1.000
_cell.length_c   1.000
_cell.angle_alpha   90.00
_cell.angle_beta   90.00
_cell.angle_gamma   90.00
#
_symmetry.space_group_name_H-M   'P 1'
#
loop_
_entity.id
_entity.type
_entity.pdbx_description
1 polymer ?
#
loop_
_entity_poly.entity_id
_entity_poly.type
_entity_poly.pdbx_seq_one_letter_code
_entity_poly.pdbx_strand_id
1 'polypeptide(L)'
;MAAQPSETGSSSTADVYKGELTPLQRHVAFFDRDKDGVIYPSETYQERERKYKENEKAPAFKLPIYVKNIQKGKHGSDSGVYDANGRFVPEKFEEIFKKHAQTRPDALTGKELQELLKANREPKDFKGWLGGFTEWKVLYSLCKDEKGFLHKDTVRAVYDGSLFERLEEEQKSKESTKNI
;
A
#
# COMPACT_ATOMS: atom_id res chain seq x y z
N MET A 1 15.89 -8.54 -50.02
CA MET A 1 15.43 -9.17 -48.78
C MET A 1 15.28 -8.04 -47.74
N ALA A 2 14.06 -7.60 -47.53
CA ALA A 2 13.77 -6.57 -46.53
C ALA A 2 13.45 -7.25 -45.19
N ALA A 3 14.20 -6.92 -44.16
CA ALA A 3 13.94 -7.39 -42.80
C ALA A 3 12.70 -6.68 -42.26
N GLN A 4 11.71 -7.44 -41.83
CA GLN A 4 10.54 -6.92 -41.11
C GLN A 4 10.96 -6.50 -39.70
N PRO A 5 10.44 -5.38 -39.18
CA PRO A 5 10.64 -5.00 -37.78
C PRO A 5 9.84 -5.94 -36.90
N SER A 6 10.50 -6.54 -35.90
CA SER A 6 9.87 -7.32 -34.85
C SER A 6 8.92 -6.42 -34.05
N GLU A 7 7.64 -6.73 -34.08
CA GLU A 7 6.64 -6.16 -33.18
C GLU A 7 7.02 -6.51 -31.73
N THR A 8 7.56 -5.54 -31.01
CA THR A 8 7.62 -5.60 -29.55
C THR A 8 6.18 -5.43 -29.05
N GLY A 9 5.54 -6.56 -28.71
CA GLY A 9 4.20 -6.58 -28.15
C GLY A 9 4.13 -5.64 -26.92
N SER A 10 3.43 -4.53 -27.07
CA SER A 10 3.01 -3.66 -25.96
C SER A 10 2.03 -4.46 -25.10
N SER A 11 2.55 -5.17 -24.09
CA SER A 11 1.72 -5.78 -23.06
C SER A 11 0.93 -4.67 -22.38
N SER A 12 -0.39 -4.69 -22.52
CA SER A 12 -1.30 -3.76 -21.84
C SER A 12 -1.04 -3.74 -20.32
N THR A 13 -1.13 -2.57 -19.68
CA THR A 13 -0.97 -2.45 -18.23
C THR A 13 -1.98 -3.31 -17.47
N ALA A 14 -3.21 -3.43 -17.99
CA ALA A 14 -4.26 -4.31 -17.46
C ALA A 14 -3.89 -5.82 -17.49
N ASP A 15 -2.89 -6.21 -18.27
CA ASP A 15 -2.43 -7.62 -18.31
C ASP A 15 -1.85 -8.09 -16.97
N VAL A 16 -1.50 -7.19 -16.06
CA VAL A 16 -1.06 -7.54 -14.70
C VAL A 16 -2.10 -8.37 -13.96
N TYR A 17 -3.39 -8.16 -14.22
CA TYR A 17 -4.49 -8.87 -13.56
C TYR A 17 -4.82 -10.24 -14.19
N LYS A 18 -4.20 -10.60 -15.31
CA LYS A 18 -4.36 -11.92 -15.94
C LYS A 18 -3.51 -13.00 -15.27
N GLY A 19 -2.53 -12.61 -14.46
CA GLY A 19 -1.64 -13.50 -13.74
C GLY A 19 -1.82 -13.43 -12.23
N GLU A 20 -1.00 -14.19 -11.51
CA GLU A 20 -0.94 -14.11 -10.05
C GLU A 20 -0.19 -12.85 -9.62
N LEU A 21 -0.87 -11.99 -8.87
CA LEU A 21 -0.27 -10.78 -8.30
C LEU A 21 0.70 -11.13 -7.15
N THR A 22 1.86 -10.49 -7.13
CA THR A 22 2.72 -10.53 -5.94
C THR A 22 2.02 -9.86 -4.75
N PRO A 23 2.41 -10.14 -3.49
CA PRO A 23 1.87 -9.46 -2.32
C PRO A 23 1.93 -7.93 -2.41
N LEU A 24 3.03 -7.36 -2.90
CA LEU A 24 3.15 -5.91 -3.10
C LEU A 24 2.19 -5.39 -4.18
N GLN A 25 2.00 -6.13 -5.26
CA GLN A 25 1.01 -5.77 -6.29
C GLN A 25 -0.42 -5.85 -5.74
N ARG A 26 -0.75 -6.87 -4.94
CA ARG A 26 -2.07 -6.97 -4.26
C ARG A 26 -2.31 -5.79 -3.32
N HIS A 27 -1.30 -5.42 -2.53
CA HIS A 27 -1.38 -4.27 -1.64
C HIS A 27 -1.81 -2.99 -2.36
N VAL A 28 -1.25 -2.72 -3.53
CA VAL A 28 -1.58 -1.51 -4.29
C VAL A 28 -2.79 -1.66 -5.22
N ALA A 29 -3.11 -2.88 -5.66
CA ALA A 29 -4.20 -3.17 -6.58
C ALA A 29 -5.59 -2.78 -6.04
N PHE A 30 -5.74 -2.63 -4.73
CA PHE A 30 -6.93 -2.09 -4.09
C PHE A 30 -7.26 -0.68 -4.58
N PHE A 31 -6.23 0.14 -4.81
CA PHE A 31 -6.37 1.53 -5.24
C PHE A 31 -6.60 1.70 -6.75
N ASP A 32 -6.36 0.66 -7.55
CA ASP A 32 -6.67 0.62 -8.98
C ASP A 32 -8.14 0.21 -9.15
N ARG A 33 -9.03 1.18 -9.19
CA ARG A 33 -10.49 0.96 -9.12
C ARG A 33 -11.09 0.47 -10.43
N ASP A 34 -10.59 0.93 -11.56
CA ASP A 34 -11.06 0.51 -12.89
C ASP A 34 -10.28 -0.69 -13.46
N LYS A 35 -9.24 -1.17 -12.71
CA LYS A 35 -8.43 -2.33 -13.05
C LYS A 35 -7.70 -2.20 -14.40
N ASP A 36 -7.31 -0.99 -14.74
CA ASP A 36 -6.51 -0.73 -15.95
C ASP A 36 -5.00 -0.97 -15.76
N GLY A 37 -4.56 -1.24 -14.53
CA GLY A 37 -3.17 -1.49 -14.14
C GLY A 37 -2.38 -0.22 -13.81
N VAL A 38 -3.06 0.93 -13.72
CA VAL A 38 -2.46 2.23 -13.43
C VAL A 38 -3.27 2.95 -12.37
N ILE A 39 -2.66 3.24 -11.23
CA ILE A 39 -3.31 3.98 -10.16
C ILE A 39 -3.05 5.47 -10.34
N TYR A 40 -4.09 6.25 -10.43
CA TYR A 40 -4.04 7.71 -10.45
C TYR A 40 -4.41 8.30 -9.08
N PRO A 41 -3.92 9.50 -8.72
CA PRO A 41 -4.31 10.17 -7.49
C PRO A 41 -5.82 10.33 -7.33
N SER A 42 -6.56 10.50 -8.44
CA SER A 42 -8.02 10.58 -8.45
C SER A 42 -8.70 9.32 -7.91
N GLU A 43 -8.15 8.14 -8.13
CA GLU A 43 -8.72 6.88 -7.65
C GLU A 43 -8.51 6.71 -6.15
N THR A 44 -7.38 7.17 -5.62
CA THR A 44 -7.08 7.14 -4.19
C THR A 44 -7.99 8.09 -3.38
N TYR A 45 -8.48 9.17 -3.99
CA TYR A 45 -9.35 10.16 -3.33
C TYR A 45 -10.85 9.98 -3.59
N GLN A 46 -11.27 9.07 -4.47
CA GLN A 46 -12.68 8.95 -4.90
C GLN A 46 -13.68 8.55 -3.79
N GLU A 47 -13.25 8.01 -2.67
CA GLU A 47 -14.19 7.77 -1.56
C GLU A 47 -14.78 9.04 -0.95
N ARG A 48 -14.15 10.19 -1.13
CA ARG A 48 -14.64 11.47 -0.59
C ARG A 48 -15.49 12.28 -1.56
N GLU A 49 -15.46 11.96 -2.85
CA GLU A 49 -16.00 12.85 -3.90
C GLU A 49 -17.14 12.28 -4.76
N ARG A 50 -17.87 11.26 -4.30
CA ARG A 50 -19.17 10.93 -4.94
C ARG A 50 -20.15 12.12 -4.95
N LYS A 51 -19.79 13.27 -4.39
CA LYS A 51 -20.59 14.51 -4.34
C LYS A 51 -20.08 15.68 -5.15
N TYR A 52 -18.93 15.61 -5.82
CA TYR A 52 -18.40 16.70 -6.62
C TYR A 52 -18.31 16.32 -8.10
N LYS A 53 -19.32 16.78 -8.80
CA LYS A 53 -19.53 17.07 -10.24
C LYS A 53 -18.47 16.69 -11.27
N GLU A 54 -19.00 16.06 -12.31
CA GLU A 54 -18.50 15.64 -13.63
C GLU A 54 -17.75 16.69 -14.49
N ASN A 55 -17.21 17.79 -14.01
CA ASN A 55 -16.71 18.86 -14.89
C ASN A 55 -15.43 19.58 -14.46
N GLU A 56 -14.57 19.05 -13.62
CA GLU A 56 -13.27 19.68 -13.43
C GLU A 56 -12.13 18.76 -13.86
N LYS A 57 -11.46 19.18 -14.96
CA LYS A 57 -10.19 18.59 -15.41
C LYS A 57 -9.20 18.62 -14.26
N ALA A 58 -8.84 17.44 -13.74
CA ALA A 58 -7.82 17.30 -12.72
C ALA A 58 -6.52 18.01 -13.15
N PRO A 59 -5.86 18.79 -12.28
CA PRO A 59 -4.62 19.48 -12.61
C PRO A 59 -3.53 18.51 -13.02
N ALA A 60 -2.63 18.95 -13.89
CA ALA A 60 -1.67 18.19 -14.68
C ALA A 60 -0.55 17.48 -13.91
N PHE A 61 -0.63 17.31 -12.59
CA PHE A 61 0.29 16.48 -11.82
C PHE A 61 -0.27 15.06 -11.66
N LYS A 62 -0.43 14.39 -12.80
CA LYS A 62 -0.68 12.95 -12.80
C LYS A 62 0.65 12.25 -12.54
N LEU A 63 0.83 11.73 -11.33
CA LEU A 63 1.90 10.79 -11.01
C LEU A 63 1.29 9.37 -11.07
N PRO A 64 1.25 8.73 -12.24
CA PRO A 64 0.66 7.40 -12.38
C PRO A 64 1.55 6.37 -11.68
N ILE A 65 0.95 5.47 -10.92
CA ILE A 65 1.61 4.32 -10.32
C ILE A 65 1.21 3.09 -11.12
N TYR A 66 2.16 2.46 -11.80
CA TYR A 66 1.92 1.24 -12.56
C TYR A 66 2.01 0.02 -11.65
N VAL A 67 0.89 -0.68 -11.44
CA VAL A 67 0.81 -1.88 -10.59
C VAL A 67 1.86 -2.91 -10.99
N LYS A 68 2.06 -3.15 -12.29
CA LYS A 68 3.07 -4.06 -12.84
C LYS A 68 4.50 -3.75 -12.38
N ASN A 69 4.81 -2.48 -12.11
CA ASN A 69 6.16 -1.98 -11.83
C ASN A 69 6.35 -1.51 -10.38
N ILE A 70 5.38 -1.72 -9.51
CA ILE A 70 5.41 -1.16 -8.15
C ILE A 70 6.66 -1.55 -7.35
N GLN A 71 7.22 -2.73 -7.58
CA GLN A 71 8.46 -3.16 -6.93
C GLN A 71 9.66 -2.25 -7.25
N LYS A 72 9.63 -1.50 -8.36
CA LYS A 72 10.66 -0.50 -8.70
C LYS A 72 10.55 0.77 -7.86
N GLY A 73 9.44 0.98 -7.18
CA GLY A 73 9.20 2.10 -6.25
C GLY A 73 9.80 1.88 -4.86
N LYS A 74 10.39 0.72 -4.58
CA LYS A 74 11.06 0.47 -3.30
C LYS A 74 12.20 1.46 -3.08
N HIS A 75 12.36 1.89 -1.84
CA HIS A 75 13.33 2.90 -1.43
C HIS A 75 14.17 2.41 -0.24
N GLY A 76 15.26 3.11 0.09
CA GLY A 76 16.20 2.68 1.12
C GLY A 76 15.63 2.66 2.54
N SER A 77 14.62 3.47 2.81
CA SER A 77 13.97 3.59 4.14
C SER A 77 12.75 2.67 4.31
N ASP A 78 12.57 1.66 3.45
CA ASP A 78 11.46 0.71 3.59
C ASP A 78 11.70 -0.31 4.72
N SER A 79 10.65 -1.06 5.07
CA SER A 79 10.73 -2.08 6.13
C SER A 79 11.48 -3.35 5.74
N GLY A 80 11.83 -3.53 4.46
CA GLY A 80 12.43 -4.75 3.92
C GLY A 80 11.49 -5.97 3.87
N VAL A 81 10.22 -5.82 4.22
CA VAL A 81 9.22 -6.92 4.24
C VAL A 81 8.85 -7.41 2.84
N TYR A 82 9.06 -6.61 1.82
CA TYR A 82 9.02 -7.06 0.43
C TYR A 82 10.42 -7.21 -0.13
N ASP A 83 10.68 -8.29 -0.87
CA ASP A 83 11.92 -8.45 -1.63
C ASP A 83 11.94 -7.54 -2.89
N ALA A 84 13.02 -7.63 -3.68
CA ALA A 84 13.17 -6.86 -4.92
C ALA A 84 12.10 -7.19 -5.99
N ASN A 85 11.42 -8.31 -5.87
CA ASN A 85 10.37 -8.78 -6.77
C ASN A 85 8.95 -8.50 -6.22
N GLY A 86 8.83 -7.83 -5.07
CA GLY A 86 7.55 -7.56 -4.41
C GLY A 86 6.95 -8.76 -3.67
N ARG A 87 7.76 -9.79 -3.37
CA ARG A 87 7.33 -10.95 -2.60
C ARG A 87 7.46 -10.67 -1.11
N PHE A 88 6.54 -11.20 -0.33
CA PHE A 88 6.58 -11.10 1.13
C PHE A 88 7.74 -11.93 1.71
N VAL A 89 8.51 -11.34 2.64
CA VAL A 89 9.64 -11.94 3.37
C VAL A 89 9.26 -12.12 4.83
N PRO A 90 8.77 -13.32 5.23
CA PRO A 90 8.27 -13.56 6.58
C PRO A 90 9.28 -13.24 7.68
N GLU A 91 10.55 -13.54 7.46
CA GLU A 91 11.64 -13.33 8.42
C GLU A 91 11.82 -11.83 8.73
N LYS A 92 11.72 -10.97 7.72
CA LYS A 92 11.80 -9.52 7.88
C LYS A 92 10.59 -8.95 8.60
N PHE A 93 9.42 -9.50 8.34
CA PHE A 93 8.21 -9.15 9.07
C PHE A 93 8.32 -9.53 10.56
N GLU A 94 8.76 -10.74 10.86
CA GLU A 94 8.99 -11.20 12.24
C GLU A 94 10.05 -10.35 12.97
N GLU A 95 11.14 -9.96 12.30
CA GLU A 95 12.17 -9.08 12.84
C GLU A 95 11.60 -7.75 13.34
N ILE A 96 10.61 -7.16 12.66
CA ILE A 96 9.97 -5.91 13.09
C ILE A 96 9.46 -6.04 14.52
N PHE A 97 8.64 -7.06 14.76
CA PHE A 97 8.03 -7.27 16.08
C PHE A 97 9.03 -7.73 17.12
N LYS A 98 9.93 -8.63 16.78
CA LYS A 98 11.00 -9.08 17.67
C LYS A 98 11.89 -7.95 18.16
N LYS A 99 12.17 -6.96 17.29
CA LYS A 99 13.07 -5.84 17.59
C LYS A 99 12.37 -4.68 18.27
N HIS A 100 11.15 -4.37 17.90
CA HIS A 100 10.48 -3.13 18.28
C HIS A 100 9.28 -3.30 19.19
N ALA A 101 8.62 -4.47 19.22
CA ALA A 101 7.46 -4.74 20.06
C ALA A 101 7.88 -5.17 21.48
N GLN A 102 8.36 -4.20 22.26
CA GLN A 102 8.89 -4.44 23.60
C GLN A 102 7.80 -4.54 24.68
N THR A 103 6.69 -3.84 24.49
CA THR A 103 5.57 -3.84 25.43
C THR A 103 4.72 -5.11 25.29
N ARG A 104 4.48 -5.53 24.06
CA ARG A 104 3.75 -6.76 23.73
C ARG A 104 4.34 -7.36 22.45
N PRO A 105 4.63 -8.68 22.42
CA PRO A 105 5.31 -9.31 21.28
C PRO A 105 4.48 -9.35 20.00
N ASP A 106 3.17 -9.14 20.11
CA ASP A 106 2.18 -9.22 19.03
C ASP A 106 1.60 -7.86 18.63
N ALA A 107 2.13 -6.73 19.16
CA ALA A 107 1.61 -5.41 18.86
C ALA A 107 2.64 -4.30 19.07
N LEU A 108 2.48 -3.18 18.38
CA LEU A 108 3.31 -1.97 18.51
C LEU A 108 2.51 -0.84 19.15
N THR A 109 3.10 -0.20 20.15
CA THR A 109 2.64 1.11 20.64
C THR A 109 3.05 2.21 19.67
N GLY A 110 2.45 3.40 19.79
CA GLY A 110 2.85 4.55 18.97
C GLY A 110 4.30 4.98 19.16
N LYS A 111 4.89 4.74 20.36
CA LYS A 111 6.31 5.02 20.65
C LYS A 111 7.21 4.00 19.92
N GLU A 112 6.90 2.73 20.05
CA GLU A 112 7.64 1.65 19.37
C GLU A 112 7.59 1.77 17.86
N LEU A 113 6.44 2.18 17.30
CA LEU A 113 6.31 2.52 15.89
C LEU A 113 7.25 3.68 15.49
N GLN A 114 7.36 4.72 16.31
CA GLN A 114 8.28 5.83 16.02
C GLN A 114 9.74 5.37 16.05
N GLU A 115 10.11 4.49 16.97
CA GLU A 115 11.44 3.91 17.06
C GLU A 115 11.76 3.04 15.84
N LEU A 116 10.80 2.22 15.37
CA LEU A 116 10.88 1.48 14.12
C LEU A 116 11.17 2.41 12.92
N LEU A 117 10.37 3.47 12.79
CA LEU A 117 10.51 4.41 11.66
C LEU A 117 11.85 5.18 11.69
N LYS A 118 12.37 5.48 12.88
CA LYS A 118 13.71 6.05 13.03
C LYS A 118 14.80 5.06 12.66
N ALA A 119 14.65 3.80 13.07
CA ALA A 119 15.63 2.75 12.79
C ALA A 119 15.73 2.41 11.30
N ASN A 120 14.64 2.51 10.56
CA ASN A 120 14.59 2.27 9.11
C ASN A 120 15.03 3.48 8.27
N ARG A 121 15.36 4.61 8.90
CA ARG A 121 15.71 5.83 8.16
C ARG A 121 17.06 5.71 7.48
N GLU A 122 17.07 5.74 6.16
CA GLU A 122 18.27 5.90 5.36
C GLU A 122 18.56 7.41 5.18
N PRO A 123 19.76 7.93 5.58
CA PRO A 123 20.05 9.38 5.58
C PRO A 123 19.91 10.07 4.22
N LYS A 124 20.15 9.33 3.12
CA LYS A 124 20.06 9.84 1.74
C LYS A 124 18.70 9.69 1.10
N ASP A 125 17.75 9.02 1.77
CA ASP A 125 16.41 8.73 1.26
C ASP A 125 15.34 9.51 2.05
N PHE A 126 15.41 10.83 2.01
CA PHE A 126 14.43 11.68 2.71
C PHE A 126 12.99 11.49 2.18
N LYS A 127 12.82 11.40 0.85
CA LYS A 127 11.49 11.27 0.25
C LYS A 127 10.84 9.92 0.57
N GLY A 128 11.59 8.83 0.44
CA GLY A 128 11.11 7.50 0.79
C GLY A 128 10.82 7.38 2.29
N TRP A 129 11.70 7.92 3.14
CA TRP A 129 11.44 7.95 4.57
C TRP A 129 10.15 8.71 4.92
N LEU A 130 9.91 9.88 4.32
CA LEU A 130 8.71 10.68 4.56
C LEU A 130 7.44 9.92 4.10
N GLY A 131 7.50 9.23 2.95
CA GLY A 131 6.42 8.38 2.45
C GLY A 131 6.09 7.28 3.45
N GLY A 132 7.07 6.45 3.80
CA GLY A 132 6.89 5.36 4.76
C GLY A 132 6.44 5.85 6.14
N PHE A 133 6.98 6.98 6.62
CA PHE A 133 6.53 7.59 7.86
C PHE A 133 5.03 7.94 7.82
N THR A 134 4.57 8.55 6.73
CA THR A 134 3.18 8.94 6.55
C THR A 134 2.27 7.71 6.49
N GLU A 135 2.62 6.71 5.70
CA GLU A 135 1.87 5.45 5.57
C GLU A 135 1.67 4.76 6.92
N TRP A 136 2.76 4.57 7.68
CA TRP A 136 2.69 3.95 9.00
C TRP A 136 1.88 4.77 10.02
N LYS A 137 1.96 6.09 9.95
CA LYS A 137 1.19 6.98 10.82
C LYS A 137 -0.30 6.89 10.51
N VAL A 138 -0.67 6.87 9.24
CA VAL A 138 -2.06 6.69 8.80
C VAL A 138 -2.56 5.32 9.25
N LEU A 139 -1.83 4.24 8.98
CA LEU A 139 -2.17 2.90 9.41
C LEU A 139 -2.41 2.83 10.93
N TYR A 140 -1.47 3.36 11.72
CA TYR A 140 -1.60 3.39 13.17
C TYR A 140 -2.85 4.16 13.62
N SER A 141 -3.11 5.32 13.01
CA SER A 141 -4.28 6.13 13.34
C SER A 141 -5.60 5.44 13.07
N LEU A 142 -5.68 4.69 11.97
CA LEU A 142 -6.89 3.99 11.52
C LEU A 142 -7.12 2.66 12.26
N CYS A 143 -6.04 1.95 12.62
CA CYS A 143 -6.13 0.54 12.98
C CYS A 143 -5.64 0.21 14.40
N LYS A 144 -5.15 1.19 15.18
CA LYS A 144 -4.85 0.96 16.60
C LYS A 144 -6.11 0.64 17.37
N ASP A 145 -6.00 -0.24 18.35
CA ASP A 145 -7.07 -0.50 19.30
C ASP A 145 -7.28 0.67 20.30
N GLU A 146 -8.28 0.55 21.14
CA GLU A 146 -8.62 1.56 22.18
C GLU A 146 -7.48 1.80 23.17
N LYS A 147 -6.60 0.82 23.35
CA LYS A 147 -5.42 0.89 24.23
C LYS A 147 -4.18 1.45 23.52
N GLY A 148 -4.29 1.79 22.23
CA GLY A 148 -3.21 2.35 21.44
C GLY A 148 -2.22 1.32 20.90
N PHE A 149 -2.62 0.07 20.72
CA PHE A 149 -1.80 -0.98 20.11
C PHE A 149 -2.18 -1.21 18.65
N LEU A 150 -1.16 -1.24 17.78
CA LEU A 150 -1.28 -1.71 16.41
C LEU A 150 -0.88 -3.19 16.35
N HIS A 151 -1.85 -4.05 16.13
CA HIS A 151 -1.65 -5.51 16.19
C HIS A 151 -0.91 -6.05 14.98
N LYS A 152 -0.09 -7.08 15.22
CA LYS A 152 0.74 -7.76 14.22
C LYS A 152 -0.09 -8.30 13.06
N ASP A 153 -1.24 -8.91 13.35
CA ASP A 153 -2.12 -9.45 12.31
C ASP A 153 -2.69 -8.35 11.40
N THR A 154 -2.97 -7.18 11.97
CA THR A 154 -3.39 -6.00 11.20
C THR A 154 -2.28 -5.52 10.27
N VAL A 155 -1.04 -5.45 10.78
CA VAL A 155 0.13 -5.08 9.96
C VAL A 155 0.37 -6.13 8.87
N ARG A 156 0.21 -7.42 9.18
CA ARG A 156 0.32 -8.49 8.18
C ARG A 156 -0.71 -8.33 7.07
N ALA A 157 -1.96 -8.02 7.44
CA ALA A 157 -3.03 -7.81 6.47
C ALA A 157 -2.78 -6.61 5.53
N VAL A 158 -1.99 -5.60 5.96
CA VAL A 158 -1.50 -4.56 5.05
C VAL A 158 -0.59 -5.17 3.99
N TYR A 159 0.38 -5.97 4.42
CA TYR A 159 1.39 -6.53 3.51
C TYR A 159 0.83 -7.58 2.55
N ASP A 160 -0.24 -8.29 2.90
CA ASP A 160 -0.89 -9.24 1.98
C ASP A 160 -2.03 -8.61 1.16
N GLY A 161 -2.36 -7.35 1.41
CA GLY A 161 -3.37 -6.57 0.70
C GLY A 161 -4.81 -6.76 1.20
N SER A 162 -5.05 -7.60 2.21
CA SER A 162 -6.41 -7.92 2.68
C SER A 162 -7.02 -6.87 3.61
N LEU A 163 -6.19 -5.97 4.21
CA LEU A 163 -6.69 -5.00 5.18
C LEU A 163 -7.70 -4.04 4.58
N PHE A 164 -7.40 -3.48 3.42
CA PHE A 164 -8.23 -2.44 2.81
C PHE A 164 -9.59 -2.98 2.39
N GLU A 165 -9.63 -4.21 1.85
CA GLU A 165 -10.89 -4.89 1.52
C GLU A 165 -11.77 -5.10 2.76
N ARG A 166 -11.17 -5.55 3.88
CA ARG A 166 -11.89 -5.73 5.15
C ARG A 166 -12.44 -4.39 5.69
N LEU A 167 -11.64 -3.34 5.67
CA LEU A 167 -12.08 -2.01 6.14
C LEU A 167 -13.22 -1.46 5.29
N GLU A 168 -13.20 -1.67 3.96
CA GLU A 168 -14.28 -1.28 3.07
C GLU A 168 -15.58 -2.06 3.36
N GLU A 169 -15.49 -3.37 3.58
CA GLU A 169 -16.63 -4.21 3.94
C GLU A 169 -17.24 -3.81 5.29
N GLU A 170 -16.42 -3.57 6.30
CA GLU A 170 -16.87 -3.08 7.61
C GLU A 170 -17.57 -1.72 7.51
N GLN A 171 -17.08 -0.84 6.66
CA GLN A 171 -17.71 0.46 6.46
C GLN A 171 -19.07 0.33 5.79
N LYS A 172 -19.18 -0.47 4.73
CA LYS A 172 -20.45 -0.78 4.04
C LYS A 172 -21.47 -1.39 4.99
N SER A 173 -21.05 -2.29 5.87
CA SER A 173 -21.96 -2.92 6.85
C SER A 173 -22.47 -1.91 7.89
N LYS A 174 -21.61 -1.00 8.37
CA LYS A 174 -22.01 0.07 9.31
C LYS A 174 -22.98 1.08 8.69
N GLU A 175 -22.80 1.41 7.42
CA GLU A 175 -23.71 2.29 6.68
C GLU A 175 -25.07 1.65 6.45
N SER A 176 -25.11 0.37 6.12
CA SER A 176 -26.37 -0.40 5.95
C SER A 176 -27.17 -0.46 7.26
N THR A 177 -26.49 -0.56 8.40
CA THR A 177 -27.17 -0.63 9.73
C THR A 177 -27.69 0.73 10.20
N LYS A 178 -27.12 1.85 9.70
CA LYS A 178 -27.61 3.20 10.07
C LYS A 178 -28.84 3.64 9.27
N ASN A 179 -29.16 2.96 8.18
CA ASN A 179 -30.28 3.28 7.29
C ASN A 179 -31.54 2.44 7.57
N ILE A 180 -31.54 1.68 8.66
CA ILE A 180 -32.67 0.94 9.22
C ILE A 180 -33.15 1.64 10.48
#